data_181401862c0a729a08dd91cbffb05fe7
#
_entry.id   181401862c0a729a08dd91cbffb05fe7
#
_cell.length_a   1.000
_cell.length_b   1.000
_cell.length_c   1.000
_cell.angle_alpha   90.00
_cell.angle_beta   90.00
_cell.angle_gamma   90.00
#
_symmetry.space_group_name_H-M   'P 1'
#
loop_
_entity.id
_entity.type
_entity.pdbx_description
1 polymer ?
#
loop_
_entity_poly.entity_id
_entity_poly.type
_entity_poly.pdbx_seq_one_letter_code
_entity_poly.pdbx_strand_id
1 'polypeptide(L)'
;FGPNMAASLAAFWTDDVSWMFVFWQVVPLMLIAMLLFGWGLPQDPLRLERFKQIDLFGMLTGCSGMALLVLALTQGERLDWFESPLIAAMLLAAAPLLLVFLINEWFHPLPLFRLQMLSRRNLTHGLLALATVLIVSLSGSALPSAYFAQVEGFRTLQFAPLALTVGLPQLLIAPLVAALLNIRWVDCRWVLAAGVALLVTACLLGAQITSDWARQNFWTLQMLQAFGQPMVILPILMSATSVVAPPEGPFASAMFNTVRGFSSVAASVLVEVFLSHREKVHSNILLDQAASRPWLMSASSSADASASHPLLMDGSVSSSENLSGFATLVRHQATVLGLSDSWLLLIAFAALLLLLTAWLPKRVWPPQTLIQPASSTSRK
;
A
#
# COMPACT_ATOMS: atom_id res chain seq x y z
N PHE A 1 6.45 9.67 -2.25
CA PHE A 1 6.67 10.85 -1.38
C PHE A 1 5.43 11.18 -0.54
N GLY A 2 4.29 11.51 -1.15
CA GLY A 2 3.09 11.95 -0.44
C GLY A 2 2.66 11.09 0.77
N PRO A 3 2.46 9.77 0.61
CA PRO A 3 2.04 8.90 1.71
C PRO A 3 3.01 8.89 2.89
N ASN A 4 4.31 8.90 2.63
CA ASN A 4 5.34 8.85 3.68
C ASN A 4 5.41 10.18 4.47
N MET A 5 5.26 11.32 3.79
CA MET A 5 5.17 12.63 4.44
C MET A 5 3.86 12.76 5.23
N ALA A 6 2.75 12.31 4.65
CA ALA A 6 1.45 12.33 5.30
C ALA A 6 1.42 11.49 6.58
N ALA A 7 2.07 10.31 6.57
CA ALA A 7 2.18 9.46 7.76
C ALA A 7 2.90 10.17 8.91
N SER A 8 4.01 10.85 8.61
CA SER A 8 4.77 11.60 9.64
C SER A 8 3.99 12.80 10.18
N LEU A 9 3.28 13.50 9.31
CA LEU A 9 2.45 14.63 9.71
C LEU A 9 1.22 14.18 10.50
N ALA A 10 0.61 13.06 10.11
CA ALA A 10 -0.50 12.46 10.85
C ALA A 10 -0.07 12.02 12.26
N ALA A 11 1.14 11.43 12.40
CA ALA A 11 1.69 11.05 13.69
C ALA A 11 1.85 12.26 14.62
N PHE A 12 2.40 13.38 14.11
CA PHE A 12 2.51 14.61 14.87
C PHE A 12 1.14 15.12 15.36
N TRP A 13 0.14 15.18 14.48
CA TRP A 13 -1.19 15.62 14.87
C TRP A 13 -1.84 14.69 15.90
N THR A 14 -1.68 13.38 15.74
CA THR A 14 -2.32 12.39 16.60
C THR A 14 -1.74 12.38 18.01
N ASP A 15 -0.41 12.46 18.14
CA ASP A 15 0.27 12.28 19.41
C ASP A 15 0.44 13.61 20.19
N ASP A 16 0.74 14.74 19.49
CA ASP A 16 1.07 15.99 20.15
C ASP A 16 -0.11 16.99 20.25
N VAL A 17 -1.12 16.89 19.37
CA VAL A 17 -2.20 17.88 19.33
C VAL A 17 -3.56 17.22 19.51
N SER A 18 -4.12 16.63 18.46
CA SER A 18 -5.37 15.88 18.46
C SER A 18 -5.58 15.20 17.10
N TRP A 19 -6.10 13.99 17.10
CA TRP A 19 -6.44 13.21 15.91
C TRP A 19 -7.35 13.96 14.93
N MET A 20 -8.17 14.90 15.40
CA MET A 20 -9.08 15.68 14.54
C MET A 20 -8.31 16.53 13.52
N PHE A 21 -7.11 17.03 13.87
CA PHE A 21 -6.31 17.86 12.98
C PHE A 21 -5.76 17.10 11.77
N VAL A 22 -5.71 15.77 11.82
CA VAL A 22 -5.39 14.94 10.64
C VAL A 22 -6.39 15.21 9.51
N PHE A 23 -7.66 15.44 9.84
CA PHE A 23 -8.71 15.78 8.87
C PHE A 23 -8.78 17.29 8.59
N TRP A 24 -8.70 18.12 9.61
CA TRP A 24 -8.80 19.58 9.48
C TRP A 24 -7.68 20.19 8.63
N GLN A 25 -6.47 19.65 8.65
CA GLN A 25 -5.36 20.13 7.82
C GLN A 25 -5.64 20.08 6.31
N VAL A 26 -6.56 19.19 5.87
CA VAL A 26 -6.92 19.07 4.45
C VAL A 26 -7.60 20.35 3.95
N VAL A 27 -8.37 21.03 4.80
CA VAL A 27 -9.11 22.25 4.41
C VAL A 27 -8.17 23.37 3.95
N PRO A 28 -7.18 23.84 4.76
CA PRO A 28 -6.25 24.87 4.30
C PRO A 28 -5.40 24.42 3.11
N LEU A 29 -4.99 23.14 3.05
CA LEU A 29 -4.22 22.63 1.92
C LEU A 29 -5.03 22.67 0.62
N MET A 30 -6.31 22.31 0.68
CA MET A 30 -7.21 22.37 -0.49
C MET A 30 -7.48 23.82 -0.92
N LEU A 31 -7.63 24.76 0.01
CA LEU A 31 -7.76 26.19 -0.30
C LEU A 31 -6.50 26.72 -1.00
N ILE A 32 -5.31 26.40 -0.49
CA ILE A 32 -4.04 26.78 -1.14
C ILE A 32 -3.94 26.16 -2.52
N ALA A 33 -4.25 24.86 -2.67
CA ALA A 33 -4.25 24.20 -3.97
C ALA A 33 -5.22 24.86 -4.96
N MET A 34 -6.44 25.19 -4.50
CA MET A 34 -7.45 25.87 -5.32
C MET A 34 -6.97 27.25 -5.80
N LEU A 35 -6.32 28.03 -4.93
CA LEU A 35 -5.72 29.32 -5.29
C LEU A 35 -4.59 29.14 -6.31
N LEU A 36 -3.69 28.17 -6.09
CA LEU A 36 -2.59 27.89 -7.02
C LEU A 36 -3.08 27.41 -8.39
N PHE A 37 -4.10 26.56 -8.43
CA PHE A 37 -4.72 26.13 -9.70
C PHE A 37 -5.43 27.28 -10.41
N GLY A 38 -6.16 28.13 -9.67
CA GLY A 38 -6.83 29.29 -10.25
C GLY A 38 -5.86 30.31 -10.84
N TRP A 39 -4.65 30.43 -10.27
CA TRP A 39 -3.63 31.35 -10.74
C TRP A 39 -2.74 30.76 -11.85
N GLY A 40 -2.40 29.47 -11.77
CA GLY A 40 -1.38 28.84 -12.63
C GLY A 40 -1.91 28.13 -13.88
N LEU A 41 -3.19 27.77 -13.93
CA LEU A 41 -3.76 27.04 -15.07
C LEU A 41 -4.64 27.94 -15.94
N PRO A 42 -4.48 27.89 -17.29
CA PRO A 42 -5.42 28.52 -18.18
C PRO A 42 -6.81 27.94 -17.98
N GLN A 43 -7.81 28.80 -17.85
CA GLN A 43 -9.18 28.35 -17.62
C GLN A 43 -9.76 27.79 -18.93
N ASP A 44 -10.14 26.53 -18.89
CA ASP A 44 -10.91 25.92 -19.99
C ASP A 44 -12.33 26.52 -20.05
N PRO A 45 -12.89 26.68 -21.24
CA PRO A 45 -14.26 27.19 -21.38
C PRO A 45 -15.26 26.25 -20.70
N LEU A 46 -16.16 26.83 -19.90
CA LEU A 46 -17.20 26.12 -19.17
C LEU A 46 -18.13 25.39 -20.15
N ARG A 47 -18.11 24.08 -20.17
CA ARG A 47 -18.98 23.22 -20.99
C ARG A 47 -20.12 22.68 -20.14
N LEU A 48 -21.09 23.55 -19.81
CA LEU A 48 -22.24 23.19 -18.97
C LEU A 48 -23.14 22.10 -19.59
N GLU A 49 -23.07 21.92 -20.92
CA GLU A 49 -23.81 20.86 -21.62
C GLU A 49 -23.42 19.44 -21.12
N ARG A 50 -22.22 19.26 -20.64
CA ARG A 50 -21.78 17.97 -20.06
C ARG A 50 -22.57 17.59 -18.82
N PHE A 51 -23.08 18.54 -18.04
CA PHE A 51 -23.91 18.24 -16.88
C PHE A 51 -25.24 17.54 -17.24
N LYS A 52 -25.75 17.74 -18.44
CA LYS A 52 -26.95 17.04 -18.92
C LYS A 52 -26.71 15.59 -19.30
N GLN A 53 -25.44 15.21 -19.48
CA GLN A 53 -25.01 13.88 -19.91
C GLN A 53 -24.31 13.10 -18.79
N ILE A 54 -24.35 13.61 -17.54
CA ILE A 54 -23.77 12.92 -16.40
C ILE A 54 -24.50 11.60 -16.15
N ASP A 55 -23.74 10.54 -16.05
CA ASP A 55 -24.26 9.23 -15.66
C ASP A 55 -24.46 9.16 -14.13
N LEU A 56 -25.57 9.72 -13.66
CA LEU A 56 -25.93 9.66 -12.23
C LEU A 56 -26.20 8.23 -11.77
N PHE A 57 -26.77 7.40 -12.65
CA PHE A 57 -27.07 6.01 -12.30
C PHE A 57 -25.78 5.19 -12.12
N GLY A 58 -24.84 5.28 -13.07
CA GLY A 58 -23.53 4.65 -12.93
C GLY A 58 -22.76 5.17 -11.72
N MET A 59 -22.79 6.48 -11.46
CA MET A 59 -22.14 7.06 -10.28
C MET A 59 -22.73 6.52 -8.97
N LEU A 60 -24.05 6.46 -8.84
CA LEU A 60 -24.70 5.94 -7.62
C LEU A 60 -24.40 4.46 -7.43
N THR A 61 -24.57 3.63 -8.47
CA THR A 61 -24.31 2.19 -8.37
C THR A 61 -22.84 1.86 -8.13
N GLY A 62 -21.93 2.56 -8.86
CA GLY A 62 -20.49 2.36 -8.72
C GLY A 62 -19.95 2.84 -7.38
N CYS A 63 -20.32 4.05 -6.93
CA CYS A 63 -19.84 4.57 -5.64
C CYS A 63 -20.38 3.77 -4.46
N SER A 64 -21.68 3.43 -4.46
CA SER A 64 -22.27 2.64 -3.37
C SER A 64 -21.73 1.21 -3.35
N GLY A 65 -21.61 0.56 -4.51
CA GLY A 65 -21.02 -0.78 -4.63
C GLY A 65 -19.57 -0.83 -4.15
N MET A 66 -18.76 0.15 -4.58
CA MET A 66 -17.36 0.25 -4.15
C MET A 66 -17.24 0.57 -2.65
N ALA A 67 -18.09 1.44 -2.10
CA ALA A 67 -18.08 1.77 -0.69
C ALA A 67 -18.43 0.54 0.17
N LEU A 68 -19.46 -0.22 -0.20
CA LEU A 68 -19.82 -1.46 0.50
C LEU A 68 -18.72 -2.50 0.43
N LEU A 69 -18.07 -2.65 -0.74
CA LEU A 69 -16.95 -3.58 -0.91
C LEU A 69 -15.76 -3.18 -0.03
N VAL A 70 -15.38 -1.90 -0.03
CA VAL A 70 -14.28 -1.39 0.79
C VAL A 70 -14.58 -1.54 2.28
N LEU A 71 -15.81 -1.22 2.72
CA LEU A 71 -16.22 -1.42 4.11
C LEU A 71 -16.20 -2.90 4.51
N ALA A 72 -16.69 -3.79 3.66
CA ALA A 72 -16.66 -5.22 3.92
C ALA A 72 -15.22 -5.74 4.05
N LEU A 73 -14.31 -5.29 3.17
CA LEU A 73 -12.90 -5.67 3.23
C LEU A 73 -12.22 -5.16 4.50
N THR A 74 -12.41 -3.89 4.86
CA THR A 74 -11.74 -3.28 6.02
C THR A 74 -12.28 -3.74 7.37
N GLN A 75 -13.53 -4.21 7.44
CA GLN A 75 -14.12 -4.72 8.67
C GLN A 75 -14.15 -6.25 8.74
N GLY A 76 -13.74 -6.92 7.65
CA GLY A 76 -13.82 -8.37 7.52
C GLY A 76 -13.10 -9.12 8.64
N GLU A 77 -11.83 -8.82 8.89
CA GLU A 77 -11.03 -9.48 9.93
C GLU A 77 -11.59 -9.23 11.33
N ARG A 78 -12.08 -8.02 11.60
CA ARG A 78 -12.64 -7.66 12.91
C ARG A 78 -13.99 -8.34 13.19
N LEU A 79 -14.76 -8.67 12.16
CA LEU A 79 -16.10 -9.23 12.27
C LEU A 79 -16.16 -10.70 11.82
N ASP A 80 -15.02 -11.38 11.75
CA ASP A 80 -14.91 -12.79 11.37
C ASP A 80 -15.52 -13.14 9.99
N TRP A 81 -15.33 -12.22 9.02
CA TRP A 81 -15.66 -12.42 7.60
C TRP A 81 -17.08 -12.95 7.38
N PHE A 82 -17.22 -14.15 6.82
CA PHE A 82 -18.51 -14.73 6.44
C PHE A 82 -19.36 -15.23 7.63
N GLU A 83 -18.82 -15.28 8.83
CA GLU A 83 -19.58 -15.60 10.04
C GLU A 83 -20.43 -14.39 10.48
N SER A 84 -20.08 -13.19 10.03
CA SER A 84 -20.87 -11.99 10.28
C SER A 84 -21.97 -11.80 9.22
N PRO A 85 -23.25 -11.76 9.63
CA PRO A 85 -24.37 -11.45 8.70
C PRO A 85 -24.20 -10.08 8.04
N LEU A 86 -23.57 -9.11 8.72
CA LEU A 86 -23.34 -7.77 8.20
C LEU A 86 -22.38 -7.78 7.01
N ILE A 87 -21.23 -8.46 7.14
CA ILE A 87 -20.23 -8.58 6.06
C ILE A 87 -20.83 -9.33 4.87
N ALA A 88 -21.54 -10.44 5.13
CA ALA A 88 -22.21 -11.19 4.08
C ALA A 88 -23.25 -10.33 3.34
N ALA A 89 -24.07 -9.53 4.05
CA ALA A 89 -25.03 -8.62 3.45
C ALA A 89 -24.36 -7.52 2.63
N MET A 90 -23.25 -6.92 3.12
CA MET A 90 -22.49 -5.92 2.39
C MET A 90 -21.92 -6.48 1.08
N LEU A 91 -21.34 -7.68 1.10
CA LEU A 91 -20.78 -8.32 -0.10
C LEU A 91 -21.88 -8.72 -1.10
N LEU A 92 -23.00 -9.25 -0.59
CA LEU A 92 -24.17 -9.59 -1.41
C LEU A 92 -24.82 -8.36 -2.06
N ALA A 93 -24.78 -7.20 -1.42
CA ALA A 93 -25.26 -5.94 -2.00
C ALA A 93 -24.23 -5.31 -2.94
N ALA A 94 -22.94 -5.36 -2.60
CA ALA A 94 -21.87 -4.78 -3.40
C ALA A 94 -21.72 -5.46 -4.78
N ALA A 95 -21.82 -6.79 -4.82
CA ALA A 95 -21.61 -7.56 -6.06
C ALA A 95 -22.61 -7.18 -7.17
N PRO A 96 -23.95 -7.19 -6.98
CA PRO A 96 -24.89 -6.77 -8.01
C PRO A 96 -24.76 -5.28 -8.36
N LEU A 97 -24.49 -4.40 -7.39
CA LEU A 97 -24.31 -2.97 -7.67
C LEU A 97 -23.11 -2.72 -8.57
N LEU A 98 -21.97 -3.37 -8.32
CA LEU A 98 -20.77 -3.26 -9.17
C LEU A 98 -20.99 -3.91 -10.53
N LEU A 99 -21.73 -5.02 -10.60
CA LEU A 99 -22.05 -5.67 -11.87
C LEU A 99 -22.94 -4.77 -12.73
N VAL A 100 -23.99 -4.19 -12.15
CA VAL A 100 -24.87 -3.23 -12.83
C VAL A 100 -24.07 -1.99 -13.28
N PHE A 101 -23.17 -1.49 -12.43
CA PHE A 101 -22.28 -0.41 -12.78
C PHE A 101 -21.40 -0.76 -13.99
N LEU A 102 -20.74 -1.91 -14.02
CA LEU A 102 -19.89 -2.33 -15.14
C LEU A 102 -20.69 -2.48 -16.45
N ILE A 103 -21.91 -3.02 -16.38
CA ILE A 103 -22.81 -3.14 -17.53
C ILE A 103 -23.20 -1.75 -18.03
N ASN A 104 -23.58 -0.84 -17.12
CA ASN A 104 -23.93 0.53 -17.48
C ASN A 104 -22.76 1.27 -18.15
N GLU A 105 -21.55 1.16 -17.60
CA GLU A 105 -20.32 1.76 -18.15
C GLU A 105 -19.97 1.26 -19.55
N TRP A 106 -20.36 0.01 -19.85
CA TRP A 106 -20.11 -0.55 -21.18
C TRP A 106 -20.99 0.06 -22.26
N PHE A 107 -22.24 0.38 -21.93
CA PHE A 107 -23.25 0.85 -22.90
C PHE A 107 -23.52 2.36 -22.86
N HIS A 108 -23.11 3.05 -21.80
CA HIS A 108 -23.38 4.48 -21.64
C HIS A 108 -22.58 5.33 -22.65
N PRO A 109 -23.19 6.34 -23.31
CA PRO A 109 -22.50 7.16 -24.32
C PRO A 109 -21.36 8.02 -23.75
N LEU A 110 -21.49 8.48 -22.49
CA LEU A 110 -20.45 9.21 -21.75
C LEU A 110 -20.15 8.48 -20.43
N PRO A 111 -19.40 7.35 -20.48
CA PRO A 111 -19.13 6.56 -19.27
C PRO A 111 -18.14 7.27 -18.34
N LEU A 112 -18.14 6.94 -17.04
CA LEU A 112 -17.10 7.36 -16.10
C LEU A 112 -15.78 6.65 -16.42
N PHE A 113 -15.87 5.38 -16.79
CA PHE A 113 -14.73 4.54 -17.20
C PHE A 113 -14.94 3.99 -18.62
N ARG A 114 -14.02 4.27 -19.50
CA ARG A 114 -14.01 3.59 -20.81
C ARG A 114 -13.38 2.22 -20.69
N LEU A 115 -14.18 1.20 -20.35
CA LEU A 115 -13.73 -0.18 -20.19
C LEU A 115 -13.06 -0.74 -21.45
N GLN A 116 -13.44 -0.24 -22.64
CA GLN A 116 -12.81 -0.60 -23.91
C GLN A 116 -11.30 -0.25 -23.97
N MET A 117 -10.84 0.71 -23.16
CA MET A 117 -9.42 1.05 -23.07
C MET A 117 -8.59 -0.07 -22.43
N LEU A 118 -9.21 -0.97 -21.65
CA LEU A 118 -8.55 -2.16 -21.10
C LEU A 118 -8.11 -3.15 -22.17
N SER A 119 -8.60 -3.06 -23.40
CA SER A 119 -8.08 -3.84 -24.52
C SER A 119 -6.65 -3.44 -24.91
N ARG A 120 -6.21 -2.24 -24.50
CA ARG A 120 -4.85 -1.76 -24.75
C ARG A 120 -3.88 -2.39 -23.77
N ARG A 121 -3.07 -3.29 -24.27
CA ARG A 121 -2.11 -4.08 -23.47
C ARG A 121 -1.26 -3.26 -22.50
N ASN A 122 -0.75 -2.09 -22.94
CA ASN A 122 0.11 -1.24 -22.09
C ASN A 122 -0.66 -0.63 -20.93
N LEU A 123 -1.90 -0.22 -21.13
CA LEU A 123 -2.74 0.36 -20.08
C LEU A 123 -3.10 -0.71 -19.04
N THR A 124 -3.58 -1.85 -19.48
CA THR A 124 -3.94 -2.96 -18.57
C THR A 124 -2.72 -3.46 -17.79
N HIS A 125 -1.58 -3.63 -18.48
CA HIS A 125 -0.32 -3.93 -17.83
C HIS A 125 0.02 -2.88 -16.76
N GLY A 126 -0.08 -1.59 -17.09
CA GLY A 126 0.21 -0.50 -16.17
C GLY A 126 -0.70 -0.51 -14.93
N LEU A 127 -1.99 -0.80 -15.10
CA LEU A 127 -2.94 -0.90 -13.98
C LEU A 127 -2.65 -2.12 -13.08
N LEU A 128 -2.35 -3.28 -13.68
CA LEU A 128 -1.97 -4.48 -12.91
C LEU A 128 -0.64 -4.29 -12.18
N ALA A 129 0.35 -3.73 -12.85
CA ALA A 129 1.64 -3.43 -12.25
C ALA A 129 1.50 -2.38 -11.11
N LEU A 130 0.64 -1.37 -11.28
CA LEU A 130 0.32 -0.41 -10.22
C LEU A 130 -0.30 -1.09 -9.00
N ALA A 131 -1.28 -1.97 -9.20
CA ALA A 131 -1.89 -2.72 -8.12
C ALA A 131 -0.85 -3.55 -7.36
N THR A 132 0.01 -4.27 -8.10
CA THR A 132 1.05 -5.12 -7.51
C THR A 132 2.11 -4.31 -6.76
N VAL A 133 2.57 -3.17 -7.31
CA VAL A 133 3.58 -2.35 -6.63
C VAL A 133 3.05 -1.70 -5.35
N LEU A 134 1.75 -1.39 -5.29
CA LEU A 134 1.13 -0.88 -4.06
C LEU A 134 1.17 -1.92 -2.95
N ILE A 135 0.94 -3.21 -3.27
CA ILE A 135 1.12 -4.31 -2.31
C ILE A 135 2.58 -4.38 -1.83
N VAL A 136 3.53 -4.40 -2.75
CA VAL A 136 4.96 -4.48 -2.41
C VAL A 136 5.43 -3.28 -1.59
N SER A 137 4.88 -2.08 -1.83
CA SER A 137 5.22 -0.85 -1.11
C SER A 137 4.90 -0.89 0.39
N LEU A 138 4.01 -1.80 0.82
CA LEU A 138 3.71 -2.01 2.24
C LEU A 138 4.91 -2.53 3.03
N SER A 139 5.89 -3.15 2.36
CA SER A 139 7.16 -3.56 2.97
C SER A 139 7.97 -2.40 3.58
N GLY A 140 7.81 -1.19 3.06
CA GLY A 140 8.46 0.02 3.56
C GLY A 140 7.59 0.90 4.45
N SER A 141 6.30 0.60 4.61
CA SER A 141 5.37 1.42 5.38
C SER A 141 4.61 0.62 6.44
N ALA A 142 3.68 -0.24 6.05
CA ALA A 142 2.80 -0.94 6.97
C ALA A 142 3.54 -1.96 7.85
N LEU A 143 4.45 -2.76 7.29
CA LEU A 143 5.16 -3.78 8.07
C LEU A 143 6.12 -3.18 9.11
N PRO A 144 6.97 -2.17 8.78
CA PRO A 144 7.75 -1.51 9.82
C PRO A 144 6.90 -0.84 10.90
N SER A 145 5.78 -0.19 10.52
CA SER A 145 4.89 0.43 11.51
C SER A 145 4.20 -0.59 12.40
N ALA A 146 3.80 -1.75 11.86
CA ALA A 146 3.24 -2.84 12.64
C ALA A 146 4.26 -3.42 13.63
N TYR A 147 5.52 -3.57 13.22
CA TYR A 147 6.60 -4.01 14.12
C TYR A 147 6.76 -3.06 15.29
N PHE A 148 6.96 -1.77 15.05
CA PHE A 148 7.16 -0.81 16.13
C PHE A 148 5.95 -0.66 17.04
N ALA A 149 4.73 -0.77 16.50
CA ALA A 149 3.51 -0.67 17.29
C ALA A 149 3.23 -1.93 18.13
N GLN A 150 3.42 -3.13 17.54
CA GLN A 150 3.00 -4.39 18.16
C GLN A 150 4.12 -5.09 18.93
N VAL A 151 5.38 -4.96 18.49
CA VAL A 151 6.54 -5.61 19.09
C VAL A 151 7.22 -4.66 20.08
N GLU A 152 7.54 -3.45 19.67
CA GLU A 152 8.25 -2.46 20.49
C GLU A 152 7.32 -1.59 21.36
N GLY A 153 6.02 -1.62 21.11
CA GLY A 153 5.03 -0.78 21.82
C GLY A 153 5.22 0.72 21.59
N PHE A 154 5.86 1.13 20.50
CA PHE A 154 6.13 2.53 20.21
C PHE A 154 4.85 3.28 19.81
N ARG A 155 4.76 4.56 20.22
CA ARG A 155 3.76 5.49 19.71
C ARG A 155 4.09 5.88 18.28
N THR A 156 3.08 6.30 17.53
CA THR A 156 3.19 6.65 16.11
C THR A 156 4.29 7.69 15.84
N LEU A 157 4.42 8.71 16.69
CA LEU A 157 5.43 9.74 16.55
C LEU A 157 6.87 9.22 16.71
N GLN A 158 7.07 8.17 17.50
CA GLN A 158 8.41 7.63 17.77
C GLN A 158 9.02 6.94 16.54
N PHE A 159 8.21 6.36 15.67
CA PHE A 159 8.67 5.74 14.42
C PHE A 159 8.40 6.60 13.16
N ALA A 160 7.67 7.71 13.28
CA ALA A 160 7.42 8.64 12.18
C ALA A 160 8.69 9.09 11.42
N PRO A 161 9.85 9.34 12.08
CA PRO A 161 11.10 9.65 11.39
C PRO A 161 11.52 8.58 10.37
N LEU A 162 11.11 7.33 10.58
CA LEU A 162 11.41 6.25 9.64
C LEU A 162 10.70 6.45 8.29
N ALA A 163 9.47 6.93 8.28
CA ALA A 163 8.77 7.27 7.05
C ALA A 163 9.45 8.42 6.28
N LEU A 164 10.06 9.38 7.02
CA LEU A 164 10.82 10.47 6.42
C LEU A 164 12.10 9.99 5.74
N THR A 165 12.72 8.90 6.21
CA THR A 165 13.90 8.32 5.55
C THR A 165 13.58 7.78 4.14
N VAL A 166 12.34 7.45 3.86
CA VAL A 166 11.85 7.15 2.50
C VAL A 166 11.42 8.42 1.78
N GLY A 167 10.59 9.24 2.42
CA GLY A 167 9.93 10.39 1.79
C GLY A 167 10.90 11.49 1.38
N LEU A 168 11.83 11.90 2.24
CA LEU A 168 12.74 13.00 1.94
C LEU A 168 13.69 12.71 0.76
N PRO A 169 14.39 11.56 0.69
CA PRO A 169 15.22 11.26 -0.47
C PRO A 169 14.43 11.16 -1.77
N GLN A 170 13.18 10.74 -1.74
CA GLN A 170 12.32 10.66 -2.93
C GLN A 170 12.10 12.01 -3.62
N LEU A 171 12.22 13.14 -2.92
CA LEU A 171 12.18 14.49 -3.52
C LEU A 171 13.29 14.69 -4.56
N LEU A 172 14.45 14.10 -4.33
CA LEU A 172 15.59 14.18 -5.25
C LEU A 172 15.63 12.99 -6.20
N ILE A 173 15.36 11.79 -5.69
CA ILE A 173 15.47 10.55 -6.47
C ILE A 173 14.39 10.49 -7.56
N ALA A 174 13.15 10.89 -7.30
CA ALA A 174 12.10 10.82 -8.31
C ALA A 174 12.37 11.71 -9.53
N PRO A 175 12.78 12.98 -9.40
CA PRO A 175 13.22 13.79 -10.55
C PRO A 175 14.47 13.21 -11.27
N LEU A 176 15.41 12.65 -10.52
CA LEU A 176 16.59 12.02 -11.11
C LEU A 176 16.22 10.78 -11.95
N VAL A 177 15.34 9.93 -11.44
CA VAL A 177 14.82 8.77 -12.19
C VAL A 177 14.03 9.23 -13.41
N ALA A 178 13.21 10.29 -13.29
CA ALA A 178 12.49 10.86 -14.42
C ALA A 178 13.45 11.41 -15.49
N ALA A 179 14.53 12.08 -15.07
CA ALA A 179 15.59 12.54 -15.97
C ALA A 179 16.32 11.37 -16.64
N LEU A 180 16.61 10.30 -15.88
CA LEU A 180 17.23 9.08 -16.39
C LEU A 180 16.36 8.41 -17.47
N LEU A 181 15.04 8.31 -17.23
CA LEU A 181 14.09 7.73 -18.19
C LEU A 181 13.95 8.57 -19.46
N ASN A 182 14.27 9.85 -19.39
CA ASN A 182 14.25 10.75 -20.55
C ASN A 182 15.47 10.56 -21.47
N ILE A 183 16.50 9.86 -21.01
CA ILE A 183 17.69 9.56 -21.82
C ILE A 183 17.33 8.51 -22.87
N ARG A 184 17.59 8.81 -24.14
CA ARG A 184 17.22 7.99 -25.29
C ARG A 184 17.76 6.55 -25.25
N TRP A 185 18.86 6.29 -24.54
CA TRP A 185 19.54 5.01 -24.50
C TRP A 185 19.10 4.14 -23.32
N VAL A 186 18.38 4.71 -22.36
CA VAL A 186 17.87 4.01 -21.19
C VAL A 186 16.52 3.39 -21.51
N ASP A 187 16.42 2.07 -21.42
CA ASP A 187 15.15 1.37 -21.55
C ASP A 187 14.43 1.36 -20.19
N CYS A 188 13.16 1.76 -20.19
CA CYS A 188 12.33 1.79 -18.99
C CYS A 188 12.20 0.42 -18.30
N ARG A 189 12.36 -0.68 -19.03
CA ARG A 189 12.33 -2.06 -18.48
C ARG A 189 13.48 -2.33 -17.53
N TRP A 190 14.69 -1.89 -17.89
CA TRP A 190 15.87 -2.09 -17.03
C TRP A 190 15.78 -1.28 -15.75
N VAL A 191 15.27 -0.04 -15.84
CA VAL A 191 15.03 0.81 -14.65
C VAL A 191 13.99 0.18 -13.75
N LEU A 192 12.90 -0.32 -14.33
CA LEU A 192 11.85 -1.02 -13.59
C LEU A 192 12.38 -2.31 -12.95
N ALA A 193 13.11 -3.15 -13.69
CA ALA A 193 13.70 -4.38 -13.15
C ALA A 193 14.70 -4.09 -12.02
N ALA A 194 15.54 -3.08 -12.17
CA ALA A 194 16.45 -2.63 -11.11
C ALA A 194 15.70 -2.13 -9.88
N GLY A 195 14.63 -1.35 -10.07
CA GLY A 195 13.77 -0.91 -8.98
C GLY A 195 13.12 -2.07 -8.22
N VAL A 196 12.58 -3.07 -8.95
CA VAL A 196 12.01 -4.27 -8.33
C VAL A 196 13.09 -5.07 -7.59
N ALA A 197 14.30 -5.20 -8.15
CA ALA A 197 15.39 -5.87 -7.46
C ALA A 197 15.75 -5.19 -6.12
N LEU A 198 15.74 -3.85 -6.06
CA LEU A 198 15.94 -3.11 -4.81
C LEU A 198 14.81 -3.39 -3.81
N LEU A 199 13.54 -3.43 -4.26
CA LEU A 199 12.41 -3.74 -3.40
C LEU A 199 12.47 -5.18 -2.88
N VAL A 200 12.85 -6.16 -3.72
CA VAL A 200 13.06 -7.56 -3.31
C VAL A 200 14.16 -7.65 -2.27
N THR A 201 15.29 -6.95 -2.47
CA THR A 201 16.38 -6.92 -1.49
C THR A 201 15.92 -6.31 -0.17
N ALA A 202 15.12 -5.25 -0.20
CA ALA A 202 14.53 -4.68 1.00
C ALA A 202 13.61 -5.68 1.72
N CYS A 203 12.78 -6.43 0.99
CA CYS A 203 11.92 -7.46 1.56
C CYS A 203 12.74 -8.64 2.14
N LEU A 204 13.82 -9.06 1.48
CA LEU A 204 14.71 -10.11 2.00
C LEU A 204 15.40 -9.70 3.31
N LEU A 205 15.82 -8.44 3.40
CA LEU A 205 16.34 -7.90 4.66
C LEU A 205 15.24 -7.86 5.74
N GLY A 206 14.05 -7.39 5.40
CA GLY A 206 12.91 -7.37 6.33
C GLY A 206 12.48 -8.76 6.81
N ALA A 207 12.61 -9.79 5.96
CA ALA A 207 12.31 -11.16 6.34
C ALA A 207 13.28 -11.74 7.41
N GLN A 208 14.41 -11.09 7.65
CA GLN A 208 15.38 -11.50 8.70
C GLN A 208 15.12 -10.78 10.03
N ILE A 209 13.94 -10.20 10.21
CA ILE A 209 13.59 -9.46 11.41
C ILE A 209 13.63 -10.34 12.66
N THR A 210 14.14 -9.78 13.76
CA THR A 210 14.15 -10.39 15.09
C THR A 210 13.50 -9.48 16.11
N SER A 211 13.22 -9.98 17.31
CA SER A 211 12.68 -9.20 18.43
C SER A 211 13.59 -8.04 18.86
N ASP A 212 14.87 -8.08 18.53
CA ASP A 212 15.87 -7.12 19.00
C ASP A 212 16.18 -6.01 17.98
N TRP A 213 15.39 -5.93 16.91
CA TRP A 213 15.60 -4.92 15.88
C TRP A 213 15.27 -3.52 16.38
N ALA A 214 16.30 -2.69 16.50
CA ALA A 214 16.13 -1.28 16.77
C ALA A 214 15.81 -0.49 15.48
N ARG A 215 15.34 0.75 15.63
CA ARG A 215 15.02 1.66 14.53
C ARG A 215 16.15 1.79 13.49
N GLN A 216 17.40 1.71 13.93
CA GLN A 216 18.59 1.84 13.08
C GLN A 216 18.69 0.72 12.04
N ASN A 217 18.24 -0.50 12.39
CA ASN A 217 18.30 -1.66 11.51
C ASN A 217 17.37 -1.51 10.27
N PHE A 218 16.31 -0.71 10.43
CA PHE A 218 15.39 -0.42 9.32
C PHE A 218 15.90 0.62 8.31
N TRP A 219 16.95 1.38 8.63
CA TRP A 219 17.41 2.45 7.73
C TRP A 219 17.87 1.94 6.37
N THR A 220 18.62 0.84 6.34
CA THR A 220 19.05 0.23 5.07
C THR A 220 17.85 -0.21 4.23
N LEU A 221 16.88 -0.87 4.87
CA LEU A 221 15.63 -1.28 4.22
C LEU A 221 14.88 -0.06 3.65
N GLN A 222 14.74 1.00 4.43
CA GLN A 222 14.04 2.22 4.02
C GLN A 222 14.76 2.96 2.90
N MET A 223 16.09 2.99 2.90
CA MET A 223 16.86 3.55 1.80
C MET A 223 16.66 2.78 0.49
N LEU A 224 16.65 1.44 0.54
CA LEU A 224 16.34 0.62 -0.62
C LEU A 224 14.93 0.90 -1.16
N GLN A 225 13.95 1.13 -0.28
CA GLN A 225 12.59 1.55 -0.64
C GLN A 225 12.58 2.95 -1.28
N ALA A 226 13.35 3.89 -0.75
CA ALA A 226 13.42 5.26 -1.28
C ALA A 226 13.90 5.31 -2.73
N PHE A 227 14.84 4.43 -3.10
CA PHE A 227 15.31 4.29 -4.48
C PHE A 227 14.39 3.40 -5.32
N GLY A 228 13.97 2.25 -4.78
CA GLY A 228 13.22 1.23 -5.51
C GLY A 228 11.83 1.72 -5.95
N GLN A 229 11.08 2.38 -5.08
CA GLN A 229 9.72 2.82 -5.39
C GLN A 229 9.63 3.76 -6.60
N PRO A 230 10.40 4.85 -6.71
CA PRO A 230 10.38 5.71 -7.89
C PRO A 230 10.83 5.00 -9.17
N MET A 231 11.83 4.11 -9.07
CA MET A 231 12.33 3.33 -10.20
C MET A 231 11.30 2.33 -10.73
N VAL A 232 10.30 1.96 -9.94
CA VAL A 232 9.19 1.10 -10.38
C VAL A 232 7.99 1.93 -10.84
N ILE A 233 7.55 2.91 -10.06
CA ILE A 233 6.31 3.65 -10.31
C ILE A 233 6.41 4.52 -11.56
N LEU A 234 7.53 5.22 -11.79
CA LEU A 234 7.68 6.13 -12.92
C LEU A 234 7.65 5.42 -14.28
N PRO A 235 8.38 4.29 -14.50
CA PRO A 235 8.28 3.54 -15.73
C PRO A 235 6.89 2.97 -15.99
N ILE A 236 6.20 2.48 -14.95
CA ILE A 236 4.83 1.97 -15.06
C ILE A 236 3.90 3.08 -15.55
N LEU A 237 3.95 4.25 -14.92
CA LEU A 237 3.12 5.39 -15.28
C LEU A 237 3.41 5.85 -16.71
N MET A 238 4.69 5.96 -17.07
CA MET A 238 5.12 6.35 -18.40
C MET A 238 4.63 5.37 -19.48
N SER A 239 4.74 4.05 -19.23
CA SER A 239 4.30 3.03 -20.19
C SER A 239 2.78 3.04 -20.39
N ALA A 240 2.04 3.24 -19.32
CA ALA A 240 0.58 3.25 -19.34
C ALA A 240 0.01 4.52 -20.00
N THR A 241 0.61 5.68 -19.73
CA THR A 241 0.14 6.95 -20.33
C THR A 241 0.52 7.11 -21.80
N SER A 242 1.55 6.42 -22.27
CA SER A 242 2.02 6.51 -23.66
C SER A 242 1.00 6.07 -24.73
N VAL A 243 0.02 5.25 -24.35
CA VAL A 243 -1.03 4.73 -25.26
C VAL A 243 -2.37 5.46 -25.11
N VAL A 244 -2.43 6.48 -24.26
CA VAL A 244 -3.64 7.28 -24.01
C VAL A 244 -3.65 8.49 -24.92
N ALA A 245 -4.70 8.62 -25.72
CA ALA A 245 -4.90 9.82 -26.55
C ALA A 245 -5.31 11.02 -25.66
N PRO A 246 -4.95 12.27 -26.01
CA PRO A 246 -5.28 13.44 -25.21
C PRO A 246 -6.76 13.56 -24.81
N PRO A 247 -7.75 13.26 -25.68
CA PRO A 247 -9.16 13.31 -25.30
C PRO A 247 -9.59 12.22 -24.31
N GLU A 248 -8.81 11.15 -24.18
CA GLU A 248 -9.08 10.01 -23.30
C GLU A 248 -8.41 10.17 -21.92
N GLY A 249 -7.59 11.21 -21.74
CA GLY A 249 -6.86 11.48 -20.49
C GLY A 249 -7.72 11.44 -19.23
N PRO A 250 -8.88 12.09 -19.18
CA PRO A 250 -9.77 12.05 -18.01
C PRO A 250 -10.22 10.64 -17.63
N PHE A 251 -10.56 9.79 -18.60
CA PHE A 251 -10.99 8.40 -18.38
C PHE A 251 -9.83 7.53 -17.87
N ALA A 252 -8.65 7.67 -18.46
CA ALA A 252 -7.45 6.98 -17.98
C ALA A 252 -7.09 7.39 -16.56
N SER A 253 -7.14 8.70 -16.25
CA SER A 253 -6.90 9.22 -14.91
C SER A 253 -7.90 8.68 -13.88
N ALA A 254 -9.19 8.62 -14.22
CA ALA A 254 -10.22 8.02 -13.40
C ALA A 254 -9.90 6.55 -13.09
N MET A 255 -9.56 5.75 -14.10
CA MET A 255 -9.18 4.34 -13.95
C MET A 255 -7.94 4.17 -13.06
N PHE A 256 -6.89 4.97 -13.27
CA PHE A 256 -5.69 4.94 -12.45
C PHE A 256 -5.98 5.26 -10.98
N ASN A 257 -6.77 6.29 -10.71
CA ASN A 257 -7.09 6.69 -9.35
C ASN A 257 -7.98 5.66 -8.65
N THR A 258 -8.94 5.06 -9.34
CA THR A 258 -9.80 4.01 -8.79
C THR A 258 -8.99 2.75 -8.48
N VAL A 259 -8.16 2.27 -9.43
CA VAL A 259 -7.28 1.12 -9.19
C VAL A 259 -6.31 1.40 -8.06
N ARG A 260 -5.71 2.60 -8.01
CA ARG A 260 -4.81 2.99 -6.92
C ARG A 260 -5.51 2.97 -5.57
N GLY A 261 -6.69 3.59 -5.46
CA GLY A 261 -7.45 3.66 -4.21
C GLY A 261 -7.88 2.28 -3.73
N PHE A 262 -8.50 1.49 -4.60
CA PHE A 262 -8.95 0.15 -4.26
C PHE A 262 -7.79 -0.79 -3.94
N SER A 263 -6.73 -0.80 -4.75
CA SER A 263 -5.56 -1.65 -4.52
C SER A 263 -4.82 -1.29 -3.24
N SER A 264 -4.79 -0.02 -2.84
CA SER A 264 -4.20 0.40 -1.56
C SER A 264 -4.95 -0.22 -0.38
N VAL A 265 -6.29 -0.18 -0.40
CA VAL A 265 -7.11 -0.80 0.65
C VAL A 265 -6.97 -2.32 0.61
N ALA A 266 -7.11 -2.93 -0.56
CA ALA A 266 -7.00 -4.38 -0.72
C ALA A 266 -5.62 -4.90 -0.27
N ALA A 267 -4.54 -4.15 -0.56
CA ALA A 267 -3.19 -4.47 -0.13
C ALA A 267 -3.07 -4.44 1.40
N SER A 268 -3.59 -3.40 2.06
CA SER A 268 -3.54 -3.29 3.53
C SER A 268 -4.30 -4.44 4.19
N VAL A 269 -5.51 -4.73 3.70
CA VAL A 269 -6.33 -5.84 4.22
C VAL A 269 -5.65 -7.19 3.98
N LEU A 270 -5.07 -7.40 2.79
CA LEU A 270 -4.34 -8.64 2.48
C LEU A 270 -3.21 -8.90 3.49
N VAL A 271 -2.40 -7.87 3.77
CA VAL A 271 -1.28 -7.99 4.69
C VAL A 271 -1.77 -8.16 6.13
N GLU A 272 -2.82 -7.45 6.54
CA GLU A 272 -3.41 -7.55 7.89
C GLU A 272 -3.96 -8.95 8.14
N VAL A 273 -4.77 -9.49 7.22
CA VAL A 273 -5.35 -10.84 7.32
C VAL A 273 -4.25 -11.91 7.30
N PHE A 274 -3.25 -11.74 6.43
CA PHE A 274 -2.12 -12.68 6.36
C PHE A 274 -1.33 -12.67 7.67
N LEU A 275 -1.00 -11.50 8.20
CA LEU A 275 -0.27 -11.35 9.46
C LEU A 275 -1.04 -11.96 10.63
N SER A 276 -2.34 -11.67 10.76
CA SER A 276 -3.22 -12.24 11.81
C SER A 276 -3.27 -13.77 11.73
N HIS A 277 -3.43 -14.30 10.52
CA HIS A 277 -3.42 -15.76 10.32
C HIS A 277 -2.07 -16.40 10.68
N ARG A 278 -0.95 -15.80 10.25
CA ARG A 278 0.39 -16.31 10.55
C ARG A 278 0.73 -16.19 12.02
N GLU A 279 0.33 -15.12 12.69
CA GLU A 279 0.47 -14.98 14.16
C GLU A 279 -0.22 -16.14 14.89
N LYS A 280 -1.49 -16.44 14.53
CA LYS A 280 -2.24 -17.56 15.11
C LYS A 280 -1.54 -18.91 14.88
N VAL A 281 -1.03 -19.15 13.67
CA VAL A 281 -0.30 -20.39 13.33
C VAL A 281 0.99 -20.50 14.15
N HIS A 282 1.81 -19.45 14.19
CA HIS A 282 3.06 -19.46 14.95
C HIS A 282 2.82 -19.55 16.46
N SER A 283 1.80 -18.88 16.97
CA SER A 283 1.40 -18.96 18.38
C SER A 283 1.06 -20.40 18.77
N ASN A 284 0.27 -21.11 17.97
CA ASN A 284 -0.07 -22.51 18.21
C ASN A 284 1.17 -23.42 18.18
N ILE A 285 2.05 -23.23 17.19
CA ILE A 285 3.31 -24.02 17.10
C ILE A 285 4.20 -23.77 18.33
N LEU A 286 4.35 -22.53 18.75
CA LEU A 286 5.16 -22.18 19.92
C LEU A 286 4.57 -22.77 21.21
N LEU A 287 3.25 -22.75 21.37
CA LEU A 287 2.55 -23.35 22.50
C LEU A 287 2.73 -24.89 22.52
N ASP A 288 2.61 -25.56 21.40
CA ASP A 288 2.82 -27.01 21.29
C ASP A 288 4.26 -27.41 21.62
N GLN A 289 5.23 -26.61 21.15
CA GLN A 289 6.65 -26.81 21.48
C GLN A 289 6.93 -26.59 22.95
N ALA A 290 6.33 -25.58 23.57
CA ALA A 290 6.45 -25.31 25.00
C ALA A 290 5.79 -26.41 25.81
N ALA A 291 4.60 -26.90 25.45
CA ALA A 291 3.91 -27.99 26.12
C ALA A 291 4.71 -29.31 26.05
N SER A 292 5.44 -29.56 24.96
CA SER A 292 6.30 -30.74 24.78
C SER A 292 7.60 -30.66 25.60
N ARG A 293 7.97 -29.48 26.14
CA ARG A 293 9.21 -29.23 26.89
C ARG A 293 8.97 -28.42 28.18
N PRO A 294 8.20 -28.97 29.14
CA PRO A 294 7.80 -28.20 30.33
C PRO A 294 8.98 -27.69 31.18
N TRP A 295 10.15 -28.34 31.08
CA TRP A 295 11.36 -27.90 31.77
C TRP A 295 11.92 -26.56 31.24
N LEU A 296 11.68 -26.19 29.96
CA LEU A 296 12.06 -24.88 29.46
C LEU A 296 11.18 -23.77 30.06
N MET A 297 9.90 -24.05 30.31
CA MET A 297 9.00 -23.10 30.96
C MET A 297 9.43 -22.83 32.41
N SER A 298 9.87 -23.87 33.15
CA SER A 298 10.37 -23.68 34.50
C SER A 298 11.73 -22.97 34.56
N ALA A 299 12.60 -23.16 33.55
CA ALA A 299 13.90 -22.51 33.48
C ALA A 299 13.80 -21.02 33.12
N SER A 300 12.91 -20.63 32.24
CA SER A 300 12.69 -19.21 31.89
C SER A 300 11.99 -18.42 32.99
N SER A 301 11.11 -19.07 33.77
CA SER A 301 10.46 -18.45 34.92
C SER A 301 11.40 -18.18 36.09
N SER A 302 12.49 -18.96 36.22
CA SER A 302 13.41 -18.82 37.34
C SER A 302 14.40 -17.66 37.24
N ALA A 303 14.73 -17.19 36.00
CA ALA A 303 15.71 -16.12 35.83
C ALA A 303 15.11 -14.72 36.03
N ASP A 304 13.88 -14.50 35.55
CA ASP A 304 13.19 -13.19 35.64
C ASP A 304 12.22 -13.11 36.82
N ALA A 305 11.63 -14.23 37.25
CA ALA A 305 10.68 -14.26 38.37
C ALA A 305 11.35 -14.11 39.75
N SER A 306 12.63 -14.45 39.86
CA SER A 306 13.36 -14.24 41.13
C SER A 306 13.59 -12.76 41.46
N ALA A 307 13.41 -11.87 40.53
CA ALA A 307 13.61 -10.43 40.71
C ALA A 307 12.36 -9.66 41.16
N SER A 308 11.13 -10.20 40.97
CA SER A 308 9.92 -9.40 41.12
C SER A 308 8.71 -10.05 41.83
N HIS A 309 8.68 -11.37 42.08
CA HIS A 309 7.52 -12.00 42.72
C HIS A 309 7.89 -13.02 43.82
N PRO A 310 7.22 -12.96 44.99
CA PRO A 310 7.42 -13.94 46.03
C PRO A 310 6.94 -15.33 45.58
N LEU A 311 7.82 -16.31 45.67
CA LEU A 311 7.49 -17.71 45.52
C LEU A 311 6.41 -18.10 46.53
N LEU A 312 5.43 -18.89 46.16
CA LEU A 312 4.54 -19.54 47.08
C LEU A 312 5.34 -20.49 48.01
N MET A 313 4.84 -20.76 49.20
CA MET A 313 5.56 -21.58 50.21
C MET A 313 5.94 -22.98 49.73
N ASP A 314 5.34 -23.48 48.67
CA ASP A 314 5.64 -24.75 47.99
C ASP A 314 6.71 -24.63 46.90
N GLY A 315 7.27 -23.43 46.70
CA GLY A 315 8.24 -23.17 45.65
C GLY A 315 7.64 -23.03 44.26
N SER A 316 6.31 -23.10 44.13
CA SER A 316 5.62 -22.85 42.87
C SER A 316 5.38 -21.35 42.67
N VAL A 317 5.47 -20.91 41.44
CA VAL A 317 5.22 -19.51 41.06
C VAL A 317 3.72 -19.30 40.90
N SER A 318 3.22 -18.13 41.33
CA SER A 318 1.81 -17.77 41.20
C SER A 318 1.32 -17.99 39.76
N SER A 319 0.42 -18.93 39.58
CA SER A 319 0.10 -19.54 38.28
C SER A 319 -0.54 -18.59 37.26
N SER A 320 -1.22 -17.52 37.72
CA SER A 320 -1.95 -16.64 36.81
C SER A 320 -1.09 -15.57 36.14
N GLU A 321 -0.14 -14.96 36.88
CA GLU A 321 0.74 -13.92 36.33
C GLU A 321 1.80 -14.50 35.39
N ASN A 322 2.32 -15.68 35.69
CA ASN A 322 3.28 -16.37 34.81
C ASN A 322 2.65 -16.85 33.52
N LEU A 323 1.42 -17.33 33.56
CA LEU A 323 0.70 -17.71 32.35
C LEU A 323 0.43 -16.50 31.45
N SER A 324 0.08 -15.34 32.02
CA SER A 324 -0.13 -14.11 31.24
C SER A 324 1.18 -13.58 30.66
N GLY A 325 2.27 -13.61 31.44
CA GLY A 325 3.60 -13.23 30.94
C GLY A 325 4.10 -14.15 29.83
N PHE A 326 3.93 -15.46 30.01
CA PHE A 326 4.29 -16.46 29.00
C PHE A 326 3.42 -16.30 27.73
N ALA A 327 2.11 -16.10 27.84
CA ALA A 327 1.22 -15.87 26.72
C ALA A 327 1.62 -14.59 25.94
N THR A 328 2.02 -13.54 26.66
CA THR A 328 2.51 -12.29 26.05
C THR A 328 3.80 -12.53 25.27
N LEU A 329 4.76 -13.28 25.85
CA LEU A 329 6.02 -13.63 25.20
C LEU A 329 5.79 -14.46 23.92
N VAL A 330 4.93 -15.48 24.00
CA VAL A 330 4.57 -16.32 22.84
C VAL A 330 3.95 -15.47 21.73
N ARG A 331 3.01 -14.61 22.09
CA ARG A 331 2.36 -13.72 21.14
C ARG A 331 3.35 -12.76 20.48
N HIS A 332 4.23 -12.17 21.28
CA HIS A 332 5.27 -11.27 20.80
C HIS A 332 6.18 -11.96 19.76
N GLN A 333 6.68 -13.17 20.07
CA GLN A 333 7.51 -13.94 19.13
C GLN A 333 6.72 -14.40 17.91
N ALA A 334 5.45 -14.82 18.08
CA ALA A 334 4.57 -15.19 16.97
C ALA A 334 4.32 -14.01 16.02
N THR A 335 4.18 -12.80 16.55
CA THR A 335 4.04 -11.58 15.74
C THR A 335 5.31 -11.28 14.94
N VAL A 336 6.49 -11.42 15.52
CA VAL A 336 7.77 -11.24 14.81
C VAL A 336 7.89 -12.24 13.66
N LEU A 337 7.58 -13.52 13.89
CA LEU A 337 7.59 -14.55 12.85
C LEU A 337 6.54 -14.30 11.77
N GLY A 338 5.34 -13.87 12.17
CA GLY A 338 4.28 -13.48 11.23
C GLY A 338 4.66 -12.29 10.35
N LEU A 339 5.37 -11.30 10.90
CA LEU A 339 5.93 -10.18 10.15
C LEU A 339 6.99 -10.65 9.15
N SER A 340 7.93 -11.52 9.57
CA SER A 340 8.92 -12.12 8.69
C SER A 340 8.25 -12.81 7.48
N ASP A 341 7.24 -13.64 7.73
CA ASP A 341 6.47 -14.30 6.68
C ASP A 341 5.73 -13.31 5.78
N SER A 342 5.28 -12.18 6.33
CA SER A 342 4.62 -11.11 5.55
C SER A 342 5.59 -10.46 4.57
N TRP A 343 6.87 -10.24 4.94
CA TRP A 343 7.89 -9.80 3.99
C TRP A 343 8.15 -10.85 2.90
N LEU A 344 8.15 -12.15 3.23
CA LEU A 344 8.28 -13.22 2.23
C LEU A 344 7.09 -13.25 1.25
N LEU A 345 5.86 -13.01 1.74
CA LEU A 345 4.69 -12.86 0.88
C LEU A 345 4.89 -11.70 -0.12
N LEU A 346 5.41 -10.57 0.33
CA LEU A 346 5.65 -9.42 -0.54
C LEU A 346 6.72 -9.69 -1.60
N ILE A 347 7.68 -10.58 -1.34
CA ILE A 347 8.64 -11.05 -2.36
C ILE A 347 7.91 -11.81 -3.49
N ALA A 348 6.89 -12.63 -3.17
CA ALA A 348 6.11 -13.32 -4.19
C ALA A 348 5.38 -12.30 -5.11
N PHE A 349 4.81 -11.24 -4.55
CA PHE A 349 4.23 -10.14 -5.35
C PHE A 349 5.28 -9.36 -6.15
N ALA A 350 6.48 -9.14 -5.61
CA ALA A 350 7.57 -8.52 -6.35
C ALA A 350 8.07 -9.41 -7.51
N ALA A 351 8.09 -10.73 -7.33
CA ALA A 351 8.36 -11.68 -8.41
C ALA A 351 7.27 -11.64 -9.49
N LEU A 352 5.99 -11.54 -9.10
CA LEU A 352 4.89 -11.31 -10.04
C LEU A 352 5.09 -10.01 -10.83
N LEU A 353 5.54 -8.94 -10.17
CA LEU A 353 5.84 -7.67 -10.83
C LEU A 353 6.98 -7.82 -11.85
N LEU A 354 8.02 -8.59 -11.55
CA LEU A 354 9.08 -8.93 -12.52
C LEU A 354 8.52 -9.71 -13.73
N LEU A 355 7.65 -10.68 -13.52
CA LEU A 355 6.99 -11.39 -14.60
C LEU A 355 6.14 -10.47 -15.48
N LEU A 356 5.41 -9.54 -14.86
CA LEU A 356 4.67 -8.49 -15.57
C LEU A 356 5.62 -7.61 -16.40
N THR A 357 6.83 -7.30 -15.91
CA THR A 357 7.81 -6.51 -16.68
C THR A 357 8.30 -7.23 -17.92
N ALA A 358 8.48 -8.56 -17.84
CA ALA A 358 8.86 -9.38 -19.01
C ALA A 358 7.75 -9.39 -20.07
N TRP A 359 6.49 -9.21 -19.67
CA TRP A 359 5.33 -9.15 -20.56
C TRP A 359 5.10 -7.77 -21.20
N LEU A 360 5.86 -6.74 -20.80
CA LEU A 360 5.80 -5.40 -21.40
C LEU A 360 6.04 -5.46 -22.91
N PRO A 361 5.18 -4.83 -23.72
CA PRO A 361 5.43 -4.69 -25.15
C PRO A 361 6.61 -3.76 -25.41
N LYS A 362 7.07 -3.73 -26.65
CA LYS A 362 8.28 -3.01 -27.10
C LYS A 362 8.38 -1.58 -26.56
N ARG A 363 9.64 -1.13 -26.42
CA ARG A 363 10.13 0.18 -25.97
C ARG A 363 9.11 1.32 -26.09
N VAL A 364 8.81 1.93 -24.97
CA VAL A 364 7.99 3.15 -24.89
C VAL A 364 8.91 4.35 -24.95
N TRP A 365 8.67 5.26 -25.89
CA TRP A 365 9.39 6.52 -26.01
C TRP A 365 8.93 7.51 -24.92
N PRO A 366 9.85 8.39 -24.44
CA PRO A 366 9.47 9.42 -23.50
C PRO A 366 8.37 10.32 -24.09
N PRO A 367 7.42 10.82 -23.27
CA PRO A 367 6.27 11.61 -23.72
C PRO A 367 6.65 12.87 -24.51
N GLN A 368 7.84 13.41 -24.32
CA GLN A 368 8.34 14.59 -25.06
C GLN A 368 8.41 14.40 -26.57
N THR A 369 8.54 13.16 -27.06
CA THR A 369 8.50 12.91 -28.51
C THR A 369 7.10 12.99 -29.10
N LEU A 370 6.05 12.92 -28.27
CA LEU A 370 4.65 13.02 -28.66
C LEU A 370 4.16 14.49 -28.70
N ILE A 371 4.89 15.41 -28.07
CA ILE A 371 4.56 16.85 -27.97
C ILE A 371 5.22 17.66 -29.11
N GLN A 372 6.07 17.06 -29.94
CA GLN A 372 6.54 17.77 -31.12
C GLN A 372 5.33 18.10 -32.00
N PRO A 373 5.00 19.39 -32.22
CA PRO A 373 3.97 19.76 -33.15
C PRO A 373 4.32 19.12 -34.49
N ALA A 374 3.34 18.48 -35.12
CA ALA A 374 3.48 18.01 -36.47
C ALA A 374 4.10 19.15 -37.27
N SER A 375 5.38 19.00 -37.58
CA SER A 375 6.12 20.00 -38.35
C SER A 375 5.33 20.32 -39.57
N SER A 376 5.06 21.58 -39.75
CA SER A 376 4.53 22.24 -40.92
C SER A 376 5.09 21.71 -42.25
N THR A 377 4.71 20.51 -42.65
CA THR A 377 4.92 19.96 -43.99
C THR A 377 3.61 19.88 -44.73
N SER A 378 3.03 21.06 -44.98
CA SER A 378 2.11 21.24 -46.08
C SER A 378 2.11 22.72 -46.50
N ARG A 379 3.24 23.13 -47.05
CA ARG A 379 3.27 24.22 -48.03
C ARG A 379 4.24 23.78 -49.11
N LYS A 380 3.69 23.06 -50.07
CA LYS A 380 3.98 23.27 -51.50
C LYS A 380 2.84 22.65 -52.30
#